data_18fa7bc0f4caab58ba820090e1016568
#
_entry.id   18fa7bc0f4caab58ba820090e1016568
#
_cell.length_a   1.000
_cell.length_b   1.000
_cell.length_c   1.000
_cell.angle_alpha   90.00
_cell.angle_beta   90.00
_cell.angle_gamma   90.00
#
_symmetry.space_group_name_H-M   'P 1'
#
loop_
_entity.id
_entity.type
_entity.pdbx_description
1 polymer ?
#
loop_
_entity_poly.entity_id
_entity_poly.type
_entity_poly.pdbx_seq_one_letter_code
_entity_poly.pdbx_strand_id
1 'polypeptide(L)'
;MRLLVIDGNSIANRAFFGIKLLTTKDGRYTNAIYGFLNILLSLLKECEPDEVAVAFDLKAPTFRHKMYDGYKATRHGMPEELAQQMPVLKELLADLGYRTVTAEGWEADDILGTLAAACAARKDDCFLATGDRDSLQLVSDTTTVLLAATVMGRSKTVTMDVDAIHEKYGIEPRQLIEVKSLMGDTSDNIPGVKGIGEKTALSLVQTFGSLEGVYANLNDKRIKPKQREHLMEDKPMAELSHTLGTIRTDAPIDTAEGSYAVGEGNKAAAVRLLQELEIHSLIPRFGLD
;
A
#
# COMPACT_ATOMS: atom_id res chain seq x y z
N MET A 1 -18.00 -12.35 3.39
CA MET A 1 -16.64 -12.91 3.13
C MET A 1 -15.59 -11.91 3.56
N ARG A 2 -14.39 -12.38 3.94
CA ARG A 2 -13.24 -11.53 4.33
C ARG A 2 -12.10 -11.75 3.36
N LEU A 3 -11.67 -10.70 2.67
CA LEU A 3 -10.49 -10.73 1.80
C LEU A 3 -9.34 -9.96 2.44
N LEU A 4 -8.18 -10.60 2.59
CA LEU A 4 -6.93 -9.94 2.94
C LEU A 4 -6.13 -9.68 1.68
N VAL A 5 -5.83 -8.41 1.40
CA VAL A 5 -4.95 -7.99 0.29
C VAL A 5 -3.67 -7.44 0.87
N ILE A 6 -2.54 -8.01 0.50
CA ILE A 6 -1.22 -7.61 0.98
C ILE A 6 -0.48 -6.89 -0.13
N ASP A 7 -0.01 -5.68 0.15
CA ASP A 7 1.00 -5.00 -0.66
C ASP A 7 2.35 -5.70 -0.47
N GLY A 8 2.68 -6.60 -1.40
CA GLY A 8 3.84 -7.46 -1.30
C GLY A 8 5.16 -6.69 -1.29
N ASN A 9 5.28 -5.63 -2.10
CA ASN A 9 6.47 -4.79 -2.13
C ASN A 9 6.65 -4.00 -0.83
N SER A 10 5.59 -3.36 -0.36
CA SER A 10 5.61 -2.56 0.86
C SER A 10 5.94 -3.40 2.09
N ILE A 11 5.27 -4.55 2.25
CA ILE A 11 5.50 -5.47 3.38
C ILE A 11 6.88 -6.12 3.31
N ALA A 12 7.38 -6.49 2.12
CA ALA A 12 8.74 -7.01 1.96
C ALA A 12 9.82 -5.97 2.31
N ASN A 13 9.66 -4.73 1.86
CA ASN A 13 10.53 -3.61 2.27
C ASN A 13 10.49 -3.42 3.80
N ARG A 14 9.31 -3.44 4.38
CA ARG A 14 9.15 -3.31 5.82
C ARG A 14 9.86 -4.40 6.59
N ALA A 15 9.73 -5.64 6.16
CA ALA A 15 10.40 -6.79 6.73
C ALA A 15 11.92 -6.67 6.61
N PHE A 16 12.39 -6.26 5.44
CA PHE A 16 13.83 -6.09 5.16
C PHE A 16 14.50 -5.07 6.07
N PHE A 17 13.90 -3.88 6.20
CA PHE A 17 14.47 -2.82 7.06
C PHE A 17 14.12 -2.98 8.55
N GLY A 18 13.11 -3.77 8.87
CA GLY A 18 12.70 -4.04 10.26
C GLY A 18 13.51 -5.12 10.98
N ILE A 19 14.25 -5.94 10.23
CA ILE A 19 15.03 -7.06 10.75
C ILE A 19 16.49 -6.91 10.29
N LYS A 20 17.43 -7.17 11.18
CA LYS A 20 18.86 -7.22 10.80
C LYS A 20 19.06 -8.19 9.65
N LEU A 21 20.04 -7.92 8.79
CA LEU A 21 20.40 -8.83 7.72
C LEU A 21 20.65 -10.24 8.27
N LEU A 22 19.91 -11.20 7.75
CA LEU A 22 20.07 -12.62 8.01
C LEU A 22 20.53 -13.29 6.73
N THR A 23 21.45 -14.20 6.86
CA THR A 23 21.96 -15.03 5.75
C THR A 23 21.99 -16.48 6.15
N THR A 24 21.79 -17.37 5.18
CA THR A 24 22.12 -18.78 5.31
C THR A 24 23.64 -18.97 5.39
N LYS A 25 24.09 -20.17 5.72
CA LYS A 25 25.53 -20.52 5.77
C LYS A 25 26.24 -20.34 4.43
N ASP A 26 25.51 -20.50 3.32
CA ASP A 26 25.99 -20.29 1.95
C ASP A 26 25.84 -18.82 1.47
N GLY A 27 25.41 -17.90 2.34
CA GLY A 27 25.40 -16.45 2.10
C GLY A 27 24.15 -15.90 1.44
N ARG A 28 23.07 -16.66 1.29
CA ARG A 28 21.79 -16.14 0.76
C ARG A 28 21.08 -15.28 1.79
N TYR A 29 20.60 -14.11 1.39
CA TYR A 29 19.82 -13.22 2.26
C TYR A 29 18.40 -13.75 2.51
N THR A 30 17.92 -13.70 3.77
CA THR A 30 16.65 -14.31 4.19
C THR A 30 15.80 -13.44 5.09
N ASN A 31 16.29 -12.29 5.55
CA ASN A 31 15.60 -11.43 6.52
C ASN A 31 14.25 -10.90 6.02
N ALA A 32 14.15 -10.52 4.73
CA ALA A 32 12.88 -10.04 4.17
C ALA A 32 11.85 -11.16 4.08
N ILE A 33 12.26 -12.35 3.62
CA ILE A 33 11.39 -13.54 3.54
C ILE A 33 10.89 -13.91 4.93
N TYR A 34 11.82 -14.05 5.89
CA TYR A 34 11.48 -14.39 7.27
C TYR A 34 10.51 -13.38 7.90
N GLY A 35 10.79 -12.10 7.73
CA GLY A 35 9.94 -11.04 8.27
C GLY A 35 8.59 -10.98 7.60
N PHE A 36 8.53 -11.11 6.27
CA PHE A 36 7.28 -11.14 5.51
C PHE A 36 6.36 -12.27 5.98
N LEU A 37 6.90 -13.49 6.09
CA LEU A 37 6.12 -14.64 6.53
C LEU A 37 5.61 -14.51 7.96
N ASN A 38 6.39 -13.90 8.86
CA ASN A 38 5.93 -13.61 10.21
C ASN A 38 4.80 -12.57 10.23
N ILE A 39 4.89 -11.55 9.40
CA ILE A 39 3.81 -10.56 9.23
C ILE A 39 2.56 -11.24 8.65
N LEU A 40 2.71 -12.05 7.61
CA LEU A 40 1.61 -12.81 7.02
C LEU A 40 0.89 -13.67 8.07
N LEU A 41 1.62 -14.45 8.88
CA LEU A 41 1.03 -15.28 9.95
C LEU A 41 0.29 -14.42 10.99
N SER A 42 0.81 -13.24 11.31
CA SER A 42 0.12 -12.31 12.23
C SER A 42 -1.19 -11.80 11.62
N LEU A 43 -1.16 -11.40 10.35
CA LEU A 43 -2.33 -10.91 9.61
C LEU A 43 -3.40 -11.99 9.46
N LEU A 44 -3.01 -13.23 9.12
CA LEU A 44 -3.92 -14.36 9.03
C LEU A 44 -4.66 -14.61 10.36
N LYS A 45 -3.94 -14.50 11.48
CA LYS A 45 -4.52 -14.64 12.81
C LYS A 45 -5.43 -13.48 13.19
N GLU A 46 -5.08 -12.25 12.79
CA GLU A 46 -5.82 -11.03 13.12
C GLU A 46 -7.12 -10.91 12.32
N CYS A 47 -7.05 -11.18 11.01
CA CYS A 47 -8.18 -10.98 10.10
C CYS A 47 -9.04 -12.22 9.95
N GLU A 48 -8.49 -13.43 10.18
CA GLU A 48 -9.15 -14.71 9.88
C GLU A 48 -9.81 -14.68 8.48
N PRO A 49 -9.02 -14.40 7.41
CA PRO A 49 -9.57 -14.17 6.08
C PRO A 49 -10.01 -15.48 5.41
N ASP A 50 -11.07 -15.39 4.59
CA ASP A 50 -11.50 -16.49 3.72
C ASP A 50 -10.62 -16.57 2.46
N GLU A 51 -10.09 -15.43 2.01
CA GLU A 51 -9.25 -15.29 0.82
C GLU A 51 -8.04 -14.38 1.08
N VAL A 52 -6.93 -14.66 0.40
CA VAL A 52 -5.69 -13.87 0.51
C VAL A 52 -5.12 -13.59 -0.88
N ALA A 53 -4.96 -12.31 -1.23
CA ALA A 53 -4.25 -11.84 -2.41
C ALA A 53 -2.95 -11.13 -2.01
N VAL A 54 -1.85 -11.40 -2.72
CA VAL A 54 -0.59 -10.68 -2.51
C VAL A 54 -0.25 -9.91 -3.79
N ALA A 55 -0.41 -8.60 -3.75
CA ALA A 55 -0.17 -7.70 -4.89
C ALA A 55 1.31 -7.34 -4.99
N PHE A 56 1.84 -7.36 -6.20
CA PHE A 56 3.22 -6.93 -6.48
C PHE A 56 3.28 -5.98 -7.68
N ASP A 57 4.18 -4.99 -7.60
CA ASP A 57 4.54 -4.17 -8.73
C ASP A 57 5.35 -4.97 -9.78
N LEU A 58 5.17 -4.59 -11.04
CA LEU A 58 6.03 -5.02 -12.13
C LEU A 58 7.13 -3.97 -12.39
N LYS A 59 8.27 -4.43 -12.90
CA LYS A 59 9.36 -3.54 -13.37
C LYS A 59 9.03 -2.92 -14.74
N ALA A 60 7.85 -2.32 -14.86
CA ALA A 60 7.38 -1.71 -16.10
C ALA A 60 6.81 -0.32 -15.81
N PRO A 61 6.94 0.64 -16.74
CA PRO A 61 6.30 1.94 -16.57
C PRO A 61 4.79 1.79 -16.43
N THR A 62 4.22 2.48 -15.45
CA THR A 62 2.78 2.54 -15.24
C THR A 62 2.17 3.71 -16.02
N PHE A 63 0.84 3.80 -16.04
CA PHE A 63 0.16 4.95 -16.64
C PHE A 63 0.58 6.28 -16.00
N ARG A 64 0.96 6.31 -14.70
CA ARG A 64 1.46 7.51 -14.02
C ARG A 64 2.80 7.98 -14.58
N HIS A 65 3.71 7.05 -14.87
CA HIS A 65 4.99 7.38 -15.53
C HIS A 65 4.79 7.95 -16.94
N LYS A 66 3.77 7.45 -17.67
CA LYS A 66 3.43 7.99 -19.00
C LYS A 66 2.78 9.36 -18.93
N MET A 67 2.13 9.70 -17.82
CA MET A 67 1.45 10.97 -17.60
C MET A 67 2.41 12.06 -17.12
N TYR A 68 3.42 11.71 -16.32
CA TYR A 68 4.36 12.64 -15.71
C TYR A 68 5.75 12.00 -15.58
N ASP A 69 6.71 12.49 -16.36
CA ASP A 69 8.08 11.95 -16.39
C ASP A 69 8.80 12.07 -15.03
N GLY A 70 8.40 13.04 -14.21
CA GLY A 70 8.93 13.22 -12.85
C GLY A 70 8.42 12.20 -11.84
N TYR A 71 7.38 11.43 -12.15
CA TYR A 71 6.78 10.51 -11.19
C TYR A 71 7.77 9.46 -10.73
N LYS A 72 7.98 9.38 -9.40
CA LYS A 72 8.94 8.46 -8.74
C LYS A 72 10.39 8.57 -9.24
N ALA A 73 10.75 9.62 -10.00
CA ALA A 73 12.09 9.78 -10.60
C ALA A 73 13.22 9.93 -9.55
N THR A 74 12.88 10.34 -8.34
CA THR A 74 13.81 10.50 -7.21
C THR A 74 13.96 9.25 -6.35
N ARG A 75 13.17 8.20 -6.59
CA ARG A 75 13.26 6.96 -5.82
C ARG A 75 14.55 6.21 -6.10
N HIS A 76 15.25 5.83 -5.06
CA HIS A 76 16.36 4.88 -5.19
C HIS A 76 15.83 3.48 -5.51
N GLY A 77 16.59 2.71 -6.27
CA GLY A 77 16.26 1.32 -6.58
C GLY A 77 16.17 0.45 -5.33
N MET A 78 15.52 -0.70 -5.46
CA MET A 78 15.49 -1.72 -4.41
C MET A 78 16.91 -2.17 -4.07
N PRO A 79 17.28 -2.27 -2.77
CA PRO A 79 18.56 -2.85 -2.36
C PRO A 79 18.77 -4.24 -3.00
N GLU A 80 20.01 -4.54 -3.39
CA GLU A 80 20.33 -5.80 -4.06
C GLU A 80 19.97 -7.01 -3.18
N GLU A 81 20.24 -6.92 -1.89
CA GLU A 81 19.94 -7.96 -0.89
C GLU A 81 18.44 -8.23 -0.78
N LEU A 82 17.59 -7.24 -0.98
CA LEU A 82 16.14 -7.41 -1.05
C LEU A 82 15.72 -7.94 -2.41
N ALA A 83 16.30 -7.40 -3.49
CA ALA A 83 15.97 -7.82 -4.86
C ALA A 83 16.21 -9.31 -5.09
N GLN A 84 17.24 -9.91 -4.47
CA GLN A 84 17.52 -11.33 -4.51
C GLN A 84 16.47 -12.17 -3.79
N GLN A 85 15.83 -11.64 -2.74
CA GLN A 85 14.82 -12.33 -1.95
C GLN A 85 13.43 -12.33 -2.61
N MET A 86 13.12 -11.34 -3.46
CA MET A 86 11.77 -11.16 -4.02
C MET A 86 11.28 -12.34 -4.88
N PRO A 87 12.09 -12.92 -5.80
CA PRO A 87 11.67 -14.10 -6.57
C PRO A 87 11.40 -15.31 -5.66
N VAL A 88 12.27 -15.55 -4.68
CA VAL A 88 12.17 -16.66 -3.74
C VAL A 88 10.93 -16.50 -2.84
N LEU A 89 10.63 -15.28 -2.40
CA LEU A 89 9.41 -14.99 -1.65
C LEU A 89 8.15 -15.31 -2.46
N LYS A 90 8.11 -14.92 -3.74
CA LYS A 90 6.96 -15.20 -4.61
C LYS A 90 6.79 -16.70 -4.88
N GLU A 91 7.87 -17.43 -5.08
CA GLU A 91 7.87 -18.88 -5.20
C GLU A 91 7.30 -19.54 -3.93
N LEU A 92 7.81 -19.13 -2.77
CA LEU A 92 7.36 -19.68 -1.48
C LEU A 92 5.89 -19.36 -1.21
N LEU A 93 5.40 -18.18 -1.55
CA LEU A 93 3.98 -17.84 -1.45
C LEU A 93 3.11 -18.75 -2.31
N ALA A 94 3.53 -19.02 -3.54
CA ALA A 94 2.83 -19.94 -4.44
C ALA A 94 2.84 -21.39 -3.89
N ASP A 95 3.96 -21.84 -3.37
CA ASP A 95 4.08 -23.16 -2.74
C ASP A 95 3.24 -23.30 -1.46
N LEU A 96 3.03 -22.19 -0.75
CA LEU A 96 2.13 -22.11 0.41
C LEU A 96 0.64 -21.97 0.01
N GLY A 97 0.32 -21.89 -1.29
CA GLY A 97 -1.04 -21.81 -1.81
C GLY A 97 -1.58 -20.37 -1.91
N TYR A 98 -0.76 -19.34 -1.69
CA TYR A 98 -1.19 -17.93 -1.83
C TYR A 98 -1.05 -17.44 -3.26
N ARG A 99 -2.10 -16.79 -3.76
CA ARG A 99 -2.09 -16.22 -5.12
C ARG A 99 -1.44 -14.84 -5.12
N THR A 100 -0.39 -14.69 -5.95
CA THR A 100 0.21 -13.38 -6.24
C THR A 100 -0.50 -12.72 -7.40
N VAL A 101 -0.65 -11.38 -7.35
CA VAL A 101 -1.37 -10.59 -8.35
C VAL A 101 -0.47 -9.47 -8.85
N THR A 102 -0.42 -9.32 -10.16
CA THR A 102 0.27 -8.23 -10.86
C THR A 102 -0.59 -7.75 -12.02
N ALA A 103 -0.44 -6.49 -12.42
CA ALA A 103 -1.11 -5.95 -13.60
C ALA A 103 -0.14 -5.05 -14.38
N GLU A 104 0.09 -5.33 -15.65
CA GLU A 104 1.00 -4.54 -16.49
C GLU A 104 0.46 -3.12 -16.70
N GLY A 105 1.31 -2.13 -16.45
CA GLY A 105 0.95 -0.72 -16.55
C GLY A 105 0.23 -0.15 -15.32
N TRP A 106 0.03 -0.95 -14.28
CA TRP A 106 -0.62 -0.58 -13.02
C TRP A 106 0.32 -0.79 -11.83
N GLU A 107 0.01 -0.17 -10.71
CA GLU A 107 0.74 -0.34 -9.46
C GLU A 107 0.01 -1.29 -8.51
N ALA A 108 0.73 -1.84 -7.54
CA ALA A 108 0.14 -2.68 -6.49
C ALA A 108 -1.00 -1.96 -5.76
N ASP A 109 -0.87 -0.65 -5.51
CA ASP A 109 -1.92 0.16 -4.88
C ASP A 109 -3.23 0.16 -5.68
N ASP A 110 -3.16 0.18 -7.03
CA ASP A 110 -4.35 0.11 -7.88
C ASP A 110 -4.99 -1.29 -7.83
N ILE A 111 -4.19 -2.33 -7.63
CA ILE A 111 -4.68 -3.70 -7.37
C ILE A 111 -5.43 -3.72 -6.03
N LEU A 112 -4.84 -3.14 -4.97
CA LEU A 112 -5.50 -3.01 -3.67
C LEU A 112 -6.83 -2.27 -3.80
N GLY A 113 -6.83 -1.13 -4.50
CA GLY A 113 -8.03 -0.32 -4.73
C GLY A 113 -9.11 -1.08 -5.51
N THR A 114 -8.72 -1.84 -6.52
CA THR A 114 -9.65 -2.63 -7.35
C THR A 114 -10.30 -3.75 -6.54
N LEU A 115 -9.53 -4.47 -5.73
CA LEU A 115 -10.06 -5.53 -4.87
C LEU A 115 -10.95 -4.97 -3.75
N ALA A 116 -10.56 -3.83 -3.15
CA ALA A 116 -11.39 -3.14 -2.15
C ALA A 116 -12.74 -2.71 -2.74
N ALA A 117 -12.75 -2.13 -3.95
CA ALA A 117 -13.98 -1.75 -4.64
C ALA A 117 -14.87 -2.96 -4.97
N ALA A 118 -14.26 -4.08 -5.38
CA ALA A 118 -14.99 -5.31 -5.63
C ALA A 118 -15.65 -5.89 -4.37
N CYS A 119 -14.92 -5.87 -3.23
CA CYS A 119 -15.48 -6.25 -1.92
C CYS A 119 -16.63 -5.34 -1.51
N ALA A 120 -16.46 -4.02 -1.66
CA ALA A 120 -17.52 -3.05 -1.34
C ALA A 120 -18.80 -3.29 -2.16
N ALA A 121 -18.67 -3.62 -3.45
CA ALA A 121 -19.80 -3.92 -4.31
C ALA A 121 -20.59 -5.17 -3.85
N ARG A 122 -19.90 -6.14 -3.24
CA ARG A 122 -20.51 -7.37 -2.67
C ARG A 122 -20.90 -7.24 -1.21
N LYS A 123 -20.52 -6.15 -0.54
CA LYS A 123 -20.62 -5.94 0.91
C LYS A 123 -19.79 -6.94 1.73
N ASP A 124 -18.64 -7.30 1.20
CA ASP A 124 -17.63 -8.13 1.86
C ASP A 124 -16.63 -7.25 2.61
N ASP A 125 -16.04 -7.79 3.68
CA ASP A 125 -14.96 -7.12 4.40
C ASP A 125 -13.63 -7.24 3.62
N CYS A 126 -12.91 -6.14 3.49
CA CYS A 126 -11.61 -6.07 2.85
C CYS A 126 -10.57 -5.51 3.84
N PHE A 127 -9.49 -6.24 4.04
CA PHE A 127 -8.34 -5.82 4.85
C PHE A 127 -7.16 -5.57 3.92
N LEU A 128 -6.63 -4.34 3.92
CA LEU A 128 -5.48 -3.96 3.11
C LEU A 128 -4.24 -3.83 4.00
N ALA A 129 -3.30 -4.75 3.86
CA ALA A 129 -2.05 -4.73 4.63
C ALA A 129 -0.94 -4.06 3.80
N THR A 130 -0.51 -2.88 4.22
CA THR A 130 0.53 -2.07 3.56
C THR A 130 1.30 -1.21 4.55
N GLY A 131 2.45 -0.71 4.17
CA GLY A 131 3.18 0.36 4.89
C GLY A 131 2.94 1.73 4.27
N ASP A 132 2.21 1.82 3.15
CA ASP A 132 1.96 3.06 2.44
C ASP A 132 0.67 3.74 2.95
N ARG A 133 0.80 5.01 3.34
CA ARG A 133 -0.32 5.82 3.82
C ARG A 133 -1.28 6.24 2.71
N ASP A 134 -0.88 6.15 1.46
CA ASP A 134 -1.74 6.48 0.35
C ASP A 134 -2.96 5.57 0.27
N SER A 135 -2.80 4.32 0.67
CA SER A 135 -3.90 3.36 0.77
C SER A 135 -4.99 3.75 1.78
N LEU A 136 -4.72 4.71 2.69
CA LEU A 136 -5.75 5.22 3.62
C LEU A 136 -6.93 5.87 2.90
N GLN A 137 -6.76 6.35 1.67
CA GLN A 137 -7.85 6.86 0.84
C GLN A 137 -8.89 5.79 0.46
N LEU A 138 -8.52 4.49 0.60
CA LEU A 138 -9.38 3.35 0.28
C LEU A 138 -10.25 2.90 1.47
N VAL A 139 -10.00 3.43 2.66
CA VAL A 139 -10.79 3.11 3.87
C VAL A 139 -12.26 3.45 3.63
N SER A 140 -13.14 2.55 4.03
CA SER A 140 -14.60 2.67 3.90
C SER A 140 -15.30 1.80 4.95
N ASP A 141 -16.63 1.76 4.93
CA ASP A 141 -17.42 0.88 5.83
C ASP A 141 -17.09 -0.62 5.67
N THR A 142 -16.54 -1.01 4.52
CA THR A 142 -16.16 -2.39 4.21
C THR A 142 -14.65 -2.59 4.10
N THR A 143 -13.85 -1.53 4.05
CA THR A 143 -12.40 -1.60 3.85
C THR A 143 -11.66 -1.02 5.03
N THR A 144 -10.82 -1.83 5.65
CA THR A 144 -9.91 -1.45 6.74
C THR A 144 -8.46 -1.56 6.27
N VAL A 145 -7.65 -0.54 6.52
CA VAL A 145 -6.21 -0.59 6.24
C VAL A 145 -5.45 -1.00 7.50
N LEU A 146 -4.65 -2.04 7.36
CA LEU A 146 -3.71 -2.53 8.37
C LEU A 146 -2.34 -1.95 8.05
N LEU A 147 -2.09 -0.77 8.61
CA LEU A 147 -0.89 0.00 8.32
C LEU A 147 0.30 -0.53 9.11
N ALA A 148 1.30 -1.04 8.41
CA ALA A 148 2.55 -1.43 9.02
C ALA A 148 3.31 -0.18 9.48
N ALA A 149 3.48 -0.01 10.79
CA ALA A 149 4.14 1.14 11.39
C ALA A 149 5.28 0.71 12.32
N THR A 150 6.24 1.59 12.59
CA THR A 150 7.20 1.41 13.68
C THR A 150 6.78 2.28 14.85
N VAL A 151 6.42 1.64 15.95
CA VAL A 151 6.05 2.33 17.18
C VAL A 151 7.08 1.98 18.24
N MET A 152 7.76 2.98 18.78
CA MET A 152 8.83 2.81 19.81
C MET A 152 9.91 1.80 19.39
N GLY A 153 10.33 1.83 18.10
CA GLY A 153 11.37 0.94 17.57
C GLY A 153 10.92 -0.50 17.29
N ARG A 154 9.63 -0.80 17.45
CA ARG A 154 9.05 -2.12 17.15
C ARG A 154 8.11 -2.03 15.96
N SER A 155 8.17 -3.03 15.10
CA SER A 155 7.18 -3.18 14.02
C SER A 155 5.82 -3.51 14.64
N LYS A 156 4.79 -2.74 14.28
CA LYS A 156 3.42 -2.90 14.74
C LYS A 156 2.46 -2.64 13.59
N THR A 157 1.36 -3.35 13.58
CA THR A 157 0.20 -3.03 12.72
C THR A 157 -0.69 -2.02 13.44
N VAL A 158 -1.10 -1.00 12.72
CA VAL A 158 -2.08 0.00 13.20
C VAL A 158 -3.32 -0.13 12.32
N THR A 159 -4.44 -0.44 12.95
CA THR A 159 -5.73 -0.53 12.27
C THR A 159 -6.25 0.86 11.97
N MET A 160 -6.58 1.11 10.72
CA MET A 160 -7.10 2.37 10.21
C MET A 160 -8.44 2.11 9.53
N ASP A 161 -9.50 2.40 10.25
CA ASP A 161 -10.89 2.44 9.79
C ASP A 161 -11.38 3.88 9.62
N VAL A 162 -12.64 4.08 9.31
CA VAL A 162 -13.25 5.41 9.13
C VAL A 162 -13.13 6.25 10.39
N ASP A 163 -13.38 5.67 11.56
CA ASP A 163 -13.31 6.40 12.84
C ASP A 163 -11.87 6.82 13.15
N ALA A 164 -10.89 5.97 12.89
CA ALA A 164 -9.48 6.30 13.07
C ALA A 164 -9.01 7.42 12.12
N ILE A 165 -9.53 7.46 10.89
CA ILE A 165 -9.26 8.57 9.95
C ILE A 165 -9.90 9.86 10.45
N HIS A 166 -11.15 9.83 10.90
CA HIS A 166 -11.83 10.99 11.47
C HIS A 166 -11.11 11.52 12.71
N GLU A 167 -10.74 10.64 13.63
CA GLU A 167 -10.04 11.03 14.86
C GLU A 167 -8.68 11.68 14.54
N LYS A 168 -7.95 11.12 13.59
CA LYS A 168 -6.59 11.56 13.27
C LYS A 168 -6.53 12.79 12.40
N TYR A 169 -7.41 12.89 11.39
CA TYR A 169 -7.33 13.91 10.34
C TYR A 169 -8.54 14.86 10.31
N GLY A 170 -9.67 14.49 10.93
CA GLY A 170 -10.90 15.29 10.92
C GLY A 170 -11.54 15.44 9.54
N ILE A 171 -11.35 14.44 8.66
CA ILE A 171 -11.84 14.40 7.29
C ILE A 171 -12.29 12.98 6.93
N GLU A 172 -13.05 12.85 5.85
CA GLU A 172 -13.40 11.55 5.25
C GLU A 172 -12.16 10.89 4.60
N PRO A 173 -12.07 9.54 4.57
CA PRO A 173 -10.93 8.84 3.98
C PRO A 173 -10.58 9.31 2.56
N ARG A 174 -11.58 9.47 1.69
CA ARG A 174 -11.37 9.94 0.31
C ARG A 174 -10.80 11.35 0.21
N GLN A 175 -11.00 12.19 1.22
CA GLN A 175 -10.45 13.54 1.24
C GLN A 175 -8.93 13.58 1.45
N LEU A 176 -8.30 12.45 1.80
CA LEU A 176 -6.84 12.34 1.84
C LEU A 176 -6.20 12.58 0.46
N ILE A 177 -6.91 12.25 -0.64
CA ILE A 177 -6.48 12.57 -2.00
C ILE A 177 -6.39 14.09 -2.19
N GLU A 178 -7.40 14.81 -1.68
CA GLU A 178 -7.47 16.29 -1.79
C GLU A 178 -6.32 16.95 -1.02
N VAL A 179 -6.01 16.42 0.17
CA VAL A 179 -4.85 16.88 0.96
C VAL A 179 -3.55 16.65 0.20
N LYS A 180 -3.36 15.45 -0.36
CA LYS A 180 -2.18 15.10 -1.15
C LYS A 180 -2.05 15.96 -2.40
N SER A 181 -3.17 16.29 -3.05
CA SER A 181 -3.20 17.14 -4.24
C SER A 181 -2.66 18.55 -3.97
N LEU A 182 -2.93 19.09 -2.79
CA LEU A 182 -2.47 20.40 -2.37
C LEU A 182 -1.03 20.38 -1.85
N MET A 183 -0.66 19.42 -1.00
CA MET A 183 0.67 19.39 -0.39
C MET A 183 1.75 18.74 -1.26
N GLY A 184 1.35 17.93 -2.26
CA GLY A 184 2.26 17.08 -3.02
C GLY A 184 2.76 15.88 -2.20
N ASP A 185 3.72 15.17 -2.79
CA ASP A 185 4.43 14.07 -2.14
C ASP A 185 5.88 13.99 -2.65
N THR A 186 6.81 14.27 -1.76
CA THR A 186 8.25 14.24 -2.10
C THR A 186 8.76 12.84 -2.36
N SER A 187 8.17 11.79 -1.77
CA SER A 187 8.59 10.41 -1.95
C SER A 187 8.27 9.90 -3.37
N ASP A 188 7.17 10.37 -3.94
CA ASP A 188 6.73 10.05 -5.31
C ASP A 188 7.02 11.16 -6.31
N ASN A 189 7.68 12.22 -5.85
CA ASN A 189 7.95 13.42 -6.65
C ASN A 189 6.67 14.02 -7.26
N ILE A 190 5.59 14.01 -6.48
CA ILE A 190 4.32 14.66 -6.83
C ILE A 190 4.38 16.12 -6.39
N PRO A 191 4.16 17.09 -7.31
CA PRO A 191 4.52 18.48 -7.06
C PRO A 191 3.67 19.21 -6.01
N GLY A 192 2.35 19.00 -6.01
CA GLY A 192 1.42 19.79 -5.18
C GLY A 192 1.43 21.28 -5.52
N VAL A 193 1.06 22.11 -4.53
CA VAL A 193 1.08 23.57 -4.59
C VAL A 193 2.24 24.10 -3.74
N LYS A 194 3.05 24.97 -4.33
CA LYS A 194 4.22 25.56 -3.65
C LYS A 194 3.82 26.24 -2.33
N GLY A 195 4.53 25.89 -1.26
CA GLY A 195 4.32 26.49 0.05
C GLY A 195 3.04 26.04 0.79
N ILE A 196 2.30 25.07 0.24
CA ILE A 196 1.19 24.41 0.92
C ILE A 196 1.71 23.09 1.49
N GLY A 197 2.01 23.05 2.78
CA GLY A 197 2.37 21.82 3.49
C GLY A 197 1.16 21.13 4.11
N GLU A 198 1.39 19.95 4.72
CA GLU A 198 0.34 19.07 5.26
C GLU A 198 -0.69 19.80 6.14
N LYS A 199 -0.25 20.59 7.11
CA LYS A 199 -1.16 21.32 8.02
C LYS A 199 -2.07 22.30 7.29
N THR A 200 -1.53 23.00 6.30
CA THR A 200 -2.31 23.97 5.50
C THR A 200 -3.27 23.24 4.57
N ALA A 201 -2.79 22.20 3.88
CA ALA A 201 -3.61 21.39 3.00
C ALA A 201 -4.78 20.76 3.77
N LEU A 202 -4.50 20.15 4.92
CA LEU A 202 -5.53 19.55 5.79
C LEU A 202 -6.56 20.60 6.24
N SER A 203 -6.12 21.76 6.70
CA SER A 203 -7.03 22.86 7.10
C SER A 203 -7.90 23.36 5.95
N LEU A 204 -7.36 23.45 4.74
CA LEU A 204 -8.13 23.84 3.55
C LEU A 204 -9.18 22.78 3.20
N VAL A 205 -8.82 21.50 3.24
CA VAL A 205 -9.77 20.41 2.95
C VAL A 205 -10.84 20.30 4.02
N GLN A 206 -10.48 20.40 5.30
CA GLN A 206 -11.47 20.47 6.40
C GLN A 206 -12.46 21.62 6.24
N THR A 207 -12.00 22.75 5.67
CA THR A 207 -12.81 23.96 5.52
C THR A 207 -13.68 23.94 4.26
N PHE A 208 -13.14 23.48 3.14
CA PHE A 208 -13.76 23.61 1.81
C PHE A 208 -14.13 22.26 1.18
N GLY A 209 -13.79 21.15 1.81
CA GLY A 209 -14.22 19.79 1.46
C GLY A 209 -13.39 19.11 0.38
N SER A 210 -12.96 19.84 -0.66
CA SER A 210 -12.24 19.26 -1.82
C SER A 210 -11.31 20.27 -2.46
N LEU A 211 -10.45 19.78 -3.35
CA LEU A 211 -9.61 20.63 -4.22
C LEU A 211 -10.49 21.63 -5.00
N GLU A 212 -11.57 21.15 -5.60
CA GLU A 212 -12.53 22.02 -6.30
C GLU A 212 -13.14 23.06 -5.35
N GLY A 213 -13.55 22.66 -4.13
CA GLY A 213 -14.07 23.55 -3.10
C GLY A 213 -13.08 24.63 -2.69
N VAL A 214 -11.79 24.31 -2.59
CA VAL A 214 -10.73 25.29 -2.33
C VAL A 214 -10.64 26.31 -3.47
N TYR A 215 -10.63 25.87 -4.73
CA TYR A 215 -10.56 26.75 -5.90
C TYR A 215 -11.83 27.59 -6.12
N ALA A 216 -12.98 27.06 -5.78
CA ALA A 216 -14.24 27.83 -5.82
C ALA A 216 -14.28 28.94 -4.77
N ASN A 217 -13.49 28.86 -3.70
CA ASN A 217 -13.49 29.77 -2.57
C ASN A 217 -12.16 30.54 -2.39
N LEU A 218 -11.38 30.76 -3.44
CA LEU A 218 -10.08 31.44 -3.36
C LEU A 218 -10.14 32.85 -2.70
N ASN A 219 -11.29 33.52 -2.77
CA ASN A 219 -11.48 34.85 -2.16
C ASN A 219 -11.92 34.79 -0.69
N ASP A 220 -12.10 33.62 -0.12
CA ASP A 220 -12.43 33.49 1.30
C ASP A 220 -11.28 34.01 2.18
N LYS A 221 -11.64 34.73 3.25
CA LYS A 221 -10.67 35.35 4.17
C LYS A 221 -9.80 34.36 4.93
N ARG A 222 -10.21 33.08 4.99
CA ARG A 222 -9.44 32.00 5.60
C ARG A 222 -8.25 31.58 4.73
N ILE A 223 -8.27 31.90 3.43
CA ILE A 223 -7.14 31.68 2.52
C ILE A 223 -6.27 32.94 2.53
N LYS A 224 -5.06 32.84 3.08
CA LYS A 224 -4.14 33.96 3.16
C LYS A 224 -3.73 34.45 1.77
N PRO A 225 -3.41 35.74 1.58
CA PRO A 225 -3.06 36.30 0.25
C PRO A 225 -1.98 35.50 -0.47
N LYS A 226 -0.89 35.14 0.23
CA LYS A 226 0.22 34.36 -0.36
C LYS A 226 -0.18 32.92 -0.72
N GLN A 227 -1.05 32.30 0.07
CA GLN A 227 -1.59 30.97 -0.26
C GLN A 227 -2.45 31.02 -1.52
N ARG A 228 -3.29 32.08 -1.64
CA ARG A 228 -4.11 32.31 -2.83
C ARG A 228 -3.27 32.47 -4.08
N GLU A 229 -2.21 33.27 -4.02
CA GLU A 229 -1.26 33.46 -5.11
C GLU A 229 -0.70 32.10 -5.58
N HIS A 230 -0.14 31.31 -4.67
CA HIS A 230 0.41 29.99 -5.00
C HIS A 230 -0.66 29.03 -5.53
N LEU A 231 -1.86 29.01 -4.94
CA LEU A 231 -2.97 28.19 -5.44
C LEU A 231 -3.33 28.55 -6.88
N MET A 232 -3.36 29.85 -7.21
CA MET A 232 -3.67 30.31 -8.57
C MET A 232 -2.56 29.95 -9.56
N GLU A 233 -1.29 30.14 -9.17
CA GLU A 233 -0.13 29.84 -10.04
C GLU A 233 0.00 28.34 -10.30
N ASP A 234 -0.15 27.49 -9.26
CA ASP A 234 0.13 26.06 -9.30
C ASP A 234 -1.13 25.21 -9.51
N LYS A 235 -2.26 25.81 -9.94
CA LYS A 235 -3.50 25.05 -10.19
C LYS A 235 -3.29 23.80 -11.06
N PRO A 236 -2.57 23.89 -12.21
CA PRO A 236 -2.31 22.71 -13.03
C PRO A 236 -1.49 21.63 -12.31
N MET A 237 -0.60 22.03 -11.39
CA MET A 237 0.19 21.08 -10.59
C MET A 237 -0.66 20.40 -9.51
N ALA A 238 -1.60 21.12 -8.92
CA ALA A 238 -2.56 20.54 -7.97
C ALA A 238 -3.48 19.51 -8.67
N GLU A 239 -3.99 19.83 -9.85
CA GLU A 239 -4.82 18.92 -10.66
C GLU A 239 -4.05 17.68 -11.12
N LEU A 240 -2.79 17.84 -11.56
CA LEU A 240 -1.90 16.73 -11.87
C LEU A 240 -1.64 15.87 -10.63
N SER A 241 -1.36 16.49 -9.49
CA SER A 241 -1.11 15.80 -8.22
C SER A 241 -2.32 15.01 -7.75
N HIS A 242 -3.53 15.54 -7.95
CA HIS A 242 -4.78 14.81 -7.68
C HIS A 242 -4.87 13.54 -8.53
N THR A 243 -4.59 13.64 -9.81
CA THR A 243 -4.64 12.50 -10.72
C THR A 243 -3.57 11.45 -10.37
N LEU A 244 -2.35 11.87 -10.09
CA LEU A 244 -1.25 10.98 -9.73
C LEU A 244 -1.44 10.30 -8.38
N GLY A 245 -1.99 11.04 -7.38
CA GLY A 245 -2.22 10.55 -6.03
C GLY A 245 -3.47 9.68 -5.87
N THR A 246 -4.37 9.71 -6.85
CA THR A 246 -5.59 8.89 -6.81
C THR A 246 -5.29 7.43 -7.15
N ILE A 247 -5.61 6.53 -6.22
CA ILE A 247 -5.57 5.09 -6.46
C ILE A 247 -6.77 4.72 -7.34
N ARG A 248 -6.51 4.04 -8.44
CA ARG A 248 -7.56 3.55 -9.35
C ARG A 248 -8.15 2.25 -8.83
N THR A 249 -9.40 1.99 -9.22
CA THR A 249 -10.19 0.85 -8.75
C THR A 249 -10.68 -0.04 -9.90
N ASP A 250 -10.03 0.07 -11.06
CA ASP A 250 -10.41 -0.59 -12.31
C ASP A 250 -9.22 -1.29 -13.00
N ALA A 251 -8.23 -1.74 -12.21
CA ALA A 251 -7.13 -2.55 -12.73
C ALA A 251 -7.68 -3.86 -13.36
N PRO A 252 -7.11 -4.30 -14.50
CA PRO A 252 -7.59 -5.47 -15.24
C PRO A 252 -7.15 -6.78 -14.58
N ILE A 253 -7.72 -7.07 -13.41
CA ILE A 253 -7.44 -8.26 -12.60
C ILE A 253 -8.71 -9.06 -12.34
N ASP A 254 -8.54 -10.28 -11.89
CA ASP A 254 -9.66 -11.11 -11.44
C ASP A 254 -10.22 -10.57 -10.13
N THR A 255 -11.53 -10.29 -10.10
CA THR A 255 -12.23 -9.76 -8.93
C THR A 255 -13.39 -10.65 -8.47
N ALA A 256 -13.52 -11.84 -9.06
CA ALA A 256 -14.58 -12.76 -8.70
C ALA A 256 -14.37 -13.32 -7.29
N GLU A 257 -15.46 -13.61 -6.61
CA GLU A 257 -15.45 -14.29 -5.31
C GLU A 257 -14.82 -15.68 -5.45
N GLY A 258 -13.99 -16.08 -4.49
CA GLY A 258 -13.25 -17.35 -4.51
C GLY A 258 -11.94 -17.30 -5.31
N SER A 259 -11.67 -16.22 -6.04
CA SER A 259 -10.46 -16.12 -6.87
C SER A 259 -9.17 -16.17 -6.07
N TYR A 260 -9.20 -15.80 -4.80
CA TYR A 260 -8.04 -15.73 -3.92
C TYR A 260 -8.15 -16.67 -2.73
N ALA A 261 -9.01 -17.69 -2.81
CA ALA A 261 -9.03 -18.78 -1.85
C ALA A 261 -7.65 -19.42 -1.74
N VAL A 262 -7.19 -19.68 -0.51
CA VAL A 262 -5.88 -20.29 -0.30
C VAL A 262 -5.92 -21.72 -0.82
N GLY A 263 -5.09 -22.00 -1.81
CA GLY A 263 -4.99 -23.32 -2.45
C GLY A 263 -4.20 -24.31 -1.62
N GLU A 264 -4.15 -25.56 -2.09
CA GLU A 264 -3.33 -26.62 -1.44
C GLU A 264 -1.83 -26.32 -1.51
N GLY A 265 -1.40 -25.58 -2.54
CA GLY A 265 0.00 -25.28 -2.80
C GLY A 265 0.84 -26.54 -3.08
N ASN A 266 2.13 -26.43 -2.85
CA ASN A 266 3.09 -27.54 -2.89
C ASN A 266 3.84 -27.60 -1.55
N LYS A 267 3.22 -28.24 -0.56
CA LYS A 267 3.78 -28.34 0.80
C LYS A 267 5.20 -28.89 0.84
N ALA A 268 5.49 -29.90 0.02
CA ALA A 268 6.83 -30.51 -0.02
C ALA A 268 7.89 -29.52 -0.57
N ALA A 269 7.53 -28.71 -1.57
CA ALA A 269 8.41 -27.66 -2.09
C ALA A 269 8.57 -26.52 -1.06
N ALA A 270 7.50 -26.10 -0.40
CA ALA A 270 7.55 -25.09 0.66
C ALA A 270 8.47 -25.52 1.82
N VAL A 271 8.34 -26.77 2.29
CA VAL A 271 9.21 -27.32 3.35
C VAL A 271 10.67 -27.31 2.91
N ARG A 272 10.95 -27.84 1.70
CA ARG A 272 12.32 -27.87 1.16
C ARG A 272 12.91 -26.47 1.07
N LEU A 273 12.17 -25.50 0.53
CA LEU A 273 12.64 -24.14 0.37
C LEU A 273 12.87 -23.45 1.72
N LEU A 274 11.99 -23.65 2.71
CA LEU A 274 12.19 -23.15 4.08
C LEU A 274 13.42 -23.76 4.75
N GLN A 275 13.70 -25.04 4.49
CA GLN A 275 14.91 -25.73 4.98
C GLN A 275 16.18 -25.17 4.33
N GLU A 276 16.17 -24.99 3.00
CA GLU A 276 17.28 -24.39 2.25
C GLU A 276 17.58 -22.96 2.68
N LEU A 277 16.56 -22.21 3.07
CA LEU A 277 16.68 -20.84 3.60
C LEU A 277 17.03 -20.81 5.10
N GLU A 278 17.18 -21.97 5.75
CA GLU A 278 17.43 -22.12 7.19
C GLU A 278 16.33 -21.46 8.07
N ILE A 279 15.09 -21.38 7.55
CA ILE A 279 13.91 -20.81 8.24
C ILE A 279 13.05 -21.93 8.86
N HIS A 280 13.66 -22.86 9.55
CA HIS A 280 12.99 -24.06 10.09
C HIS A 280 11.84 -23.74 11.05
N SER A 281 11.93 -22.65 11.79
CA SER A 281 10.93 -22.27 12.80
C SER A 281 9.55 -21.95 12.22
N LEU A 282 9.45 -21.69 10.92
CA LEU A 282 8.17 -21.39 10.27
C LEU A 282 7.45 -22.63 9.74
N ILE A 283 8.14 -23.76 9.57
CA ILE A 283 7.55 -25.02 9.05
C ILE A 283 6.31 -25.42 9.88
N PRO A 284 6.41 -25.62 11.22
CA PRO A 284 5.24 -25.99 12.02
C PRO A 284 4.19 -24.88 12.10
N ARG A 285 4.61 -23.62 11.99
CA ARG A 285 3.67 -22.49 12.09
C ARG A 285 2.75 -22.35 10.86
N PHE A 286 3.17 -22.87 9.71
CA PHE A 286 2.35 -23.02 8.50
C PHE A 286 1.66 -24.39 8.38
N GLY A 287 1.78 -25.27 9.40
CA GLY A 287 1.17 -26.61 9.38
C GLY A 287 1.76 -27.50 8.29
N LEU A 288 3.07 -27.43 8.10
CA LEU A 288 3.82 -28.15 7.08
C LEU A 288 4.58 -29.38 7.64
N ASP A 289 4.31 -29.76 8.90
CA ASP A 289 4.94 -30.92 9.57
C ASP A 289 4.49 -32.24 8.96
#